data_b47099f2f8bd2dd1c39779112ce7bcb3
#
_entry.id   b47099f2f8bd2dd1c39779112ce7bcb3
#
_cell.length_a   1.000
_cell.length_b   1.000
_cell.length_c   1.000
_cell.angle_alpha   90.00
_cell.angle_beta   90.00
_cell.angle_gamma   90.00
#
_symmetry.space_group_name_H-M   'P 1'
#
loop_
_entity.id
_entity.type
_entity.pdbx_description
1 polymer ?
#
loop_
_entity_poly.entity_id
_entity_poly.type
_entity_poly.pdbx_seq_one_letter_code
_entity_poly.pdbx_strand_id
1 'polypeptide(L)'
;MPVSTGDQLPELLQLIERVRQAMSGVIQALWPAFSLPEGLGELAEKLLGVRQRFHLWKISACRQGAREAWAMVKTRYKKADPNHMAEVGPVGPDGKEIPVSLVYGQVELAAKFSQQDCKLDNLLDGIEEEYSQSI
;
A
#
# COMPACT_ATOMS: atom_id res chain seq x y z
N MET A 1 7.94 -13.85 43.66
CA MET A 1 9.35 -13.78 43.99
C MET A 1 10.03 -12.72 43.15
N PRO A 2 10.67 -11.77 43.75
CA PRO A 2 11.37 -10.77 42.94
C PRO A 2 12.55 -11.41 42.23
N VAL A 3 12.63 -11.24 40.94
CA VAL A 3 13.75 -11.66 40.12
C VAL A 3 14.84 -10.62 40.25
N SER A 4 16.10 -11.02 40.40
CA SER A 4 17.19 -10.07 40.49
C SER A 4 17.34 -9.30 39.18
N THR A 5 17.84 -8.07 39.25
CA THR A 5 18.07 -7.23 38.05
C THR A 5 18.97 -7.92 37.04
N GLY A 6 19.96 -8.70 37.51
CA GLY A 6 20.86 -9.44 36.64
C GLY A 6 20.15 -10.55 35.84
N ASP A 7 19.11 -11.15 36.41
CA ASP A 7 18.32 -12.20 35.72
C ASP A 7 17.34 -11.59 34.72
N GLN A 8 16.88 -10.37 34.96
CA GLN A 8 15.94 -9.68 34.07
C GLN A 8 16.63 -9.03 32.88
N LEU A 9 17.89 -8.66 32.98
CA LEU A 9 18.59 -7.91 31.95
C LEU A 9 18.69 -8.66 30.61
N PRO A 10 19.03 -9.97 30.57
CA PRO A 10 19.09 -10.69 29.31
C PRO A 10 17.73 -10.77 28.61
N GLU A 11 16.64 -10.94 29.36
CA GLU A 11 15.29 -10.97 28.79
C GLU A 11 14.90 -9.61 28.22
N LEU A 12 15.26 -8.52 28.93
CA LEU A 12 15.02 -7.16 28.44
C LEU A 12 15.78 -6.89 27.16
N LEU A 13 17.04 -7.30 27.07
CA LEU A 13 17.84 -7.12 25.85
C LEU A 13 17.26 -7.91 24.68
N GLN A 14 16.76 -9.13 24.91
CA GLN A 14 16.09 -9.91 23.90
C GLN A 14 14.81 -9.22 23.42
N LEU A 15 14.05 -8.65 24.32
CA LEU A 15 12.82 -7.92 23.99
C LEU A 15 13.13 -6.70 23.13
N ILE A 16 14.15 -5.92 23.52
CA ILE A 16 14.60 -4.75 22.76
C ILE A 16 14.99 -5.15 21.34
N GLU A 17 15.73 -6.26 21.19
CA GLU A 17 16.13 -6.74 19.87
C GLU A 17 14.95 -7.18 19.02
N ARG A 18 13.96 -7.86 19.61
CA ARG A 18 12.74 -8.22 18.89
C ARG A 18 11.93 -7.01 18.45
N VAL A 19 11.84 -6.01 19.30
CA VAL A 19 11.17 -4.74 18.97
C VAL A 19 11.91 -4.05 17.82
N ARG A 20 13.26 -4.01 17.87
CA ARG A 20 14.08 -3.44 16.80
C ARG A 20 13.81 -4.14 15.48
N GLN A 21 13.80 -5.47 15.46
CA GLN A 21 13.55 -6.25 14.24
C GLN A 21 12.14 -5.99 13.69
N ALA A 22 11.13 -5.92 14.57
CA ALA A 22 9.76 -5.64 14.15
C ALA A 22 9.64 -4.25 13.53
N MET A 23 10.23 -3.24 14.16
CA MET A 23 10.23 -1.86 13.66
C MET A 23 10.95 -1.76 12.32
N SER A 24 12.11 -2.40 12.21
CA SER A 24 12.90 -2.42 10.98
C SER A 24 12.11 -3.08 9.83
N GLY A 25 11.41 -4.18 10.11
CA GLY A 25 10.60 -4.87 9.12
C GLY A 25 9.48 -4.00 8.58
N VAL A 26 8.77 -3.28 9.45
CA VAL A 26 7.71 -2.36 9.04
C VAL A 26 8.27 -1.22 8.20
N ILE A 27 9.37 -0.62 8.65
CA ILE A 27 10.00 0.50 7.94
C ILE A 27 10.46 0.07 6.55
N GLN A 28 11.12 -1.09 6.43
CA GLN A 28 11.58 -1.60 5.14
C GLN A 28 10.42 -1.88 4.18
N ALA A 29 9.30 -2.37 4.70
CA ALA A 29 8.12 -2.66 3.89
C ALA A 29 7.49 -1.38 3.32
N LEU A 30 7.42 -0.32 4.13
CA LEU A 30 6.74 0.93 3.75
C LEU A 30 7.68 1.96 3.12
N TRP A 31 8.97 1.92 3.43
CA TRP A 31 9.99 2.83 2.87
C TRP A 31 11.18 2.02 2.35
N PRO A 32 11.03 1.30 1.22
CA PRO A 32 12.08 0.38 0.74
C PRO A 32 13.42 1.07 0.45
N ALA A 33 13.40 2.34 0.07
CA ALA A 33 14.61 3.10 -0.25
C ALA A 33 15.26 3.77 0.97
N PHE A 34 14.63 3.69 2.13
CA PHE A 34 15.13 4.30 3.34
C PHE A 34 16.22 3.43 3.98
N SER A 35 17.36 4.05 4.29
CA SER A 35 18.44 3.35 4.99
C SER A 35 18.11 3.23 6.48
N LEU A 36 18.08 1.99 6.98
CA LEU A 36 17.69 1.73 8.36
C LEU A 36 18.74 2.27 9.32
N PRO A 37 18.33 3.11 10.29
CA PRO A 37 19.22 3.51 11.36
C PRO A 37 19.42 2.37 12.36
N GLU A 38 20.53 2.38 13.09
CA GLU A 38 20.81 1.39 14.12
C GLU A 38 20.13 1.74 15.44
N GLY A 39 19.89 3.03 15.69
CA GLY A 39 19.33 3.49 16.93
C GLY A 39 17.84 3.21 17.07
N LEU A 40 17.44 2.71 18.24
CA LEU A 40 16.05 2.41 18.53
C LEU A 40 15.18 3.67 18.49
N GLY A 41 15.70 4.78 19.01
CA GLY A 41 15.00 6.06 18.99
C GLY A 41 14.75 6.59 17.59
N GLU A 42 15.73 6.41 16.69
CA GLU A 42 15.59 6.85 15.30
C GLU A 42 14.56 5.98 14.55
N LEU A 43 14.52 4.68 14.84
CA LEU A 43 13.49 3.79 14.28
C LEU A 43 12.10 4.21 14.76
N ALA A 44 11.96 4.48 16.06
CA ALA A 44 10.72 4.95 16.64
C ALA A 44 10.26 6.27 16.01
N GLU A 45 11.20 7.21 15.80
CA GLU A 45 10.90 8.49 15.17
C GLU A 45 10.33 8.31 13.75
N LYS A 46 10.93 7.40 12.98
CA LYS A 46 10.43 7.09 11.62
C LYS A 46 9.02 6.53 11.67
N LEU A 47 8.71 5.68 12.66
CA LEU A 47 7.41 5.06 12.81
C LEU A 47 6.30 6.02 13.20
N LEU A 48 6.61 7.24 13.65
CA LEU A 48 5.58 8.24 13.92
C LEU A 48 4.78 8.59 12.66
N GLY A 49 5.38 8.42 11.48
CA GLY A 49 4.70 8.65 10.21
C GLY A 49 4.04 7.42 9.60
N VAL A 50 4.00 6.29 10.31
CA VAL A 50 3.56 5.01 9.74
C VAL A 50 2.10 5.01 9.30
N ARG A 51 1.22 5.68 10.04
CA ARG A 51 -0.22 5.73 9.69
C ARG A 51 -0.45 6.41 8.35
N GLN A 52 0.18 7.56 8.17
CA GLN A 52 0.07 8.30 6.92
C GLN A 52 0.69 7.52 5.77
N ARG A 53 1.88 6.96 5.98
CA ARG A 53 2.56 6.17 4.95
C ARG A 53 1.74 4.94 4.54
N PHE A 54 1.14 4.26 5.51
CA PHE A 54 0.28 3.11 5.24
C PHE A 54 -0.97 3.51 4.44
N HIS A 55 -1.56 4.66 4.77
CA HIS A 55 -2.70 5.19 4.02
C HIS A 55 -2.31 5.47 2.56
N LEU A 56 -1.16 6.10 2.35
CA LEU A 56 -0.65 6.39 1.01
C LEU A 56 -0.28 5.10 0.27
N TRP A 57 0.21 4.09 0.99
CA TRP A 57 0.48 2.78 0.42
C TRP A 57 -0.80 2.15 -0.13
N LYS A 58 -1.91 2.22 0.62
CA LYS A 58 -3.21 1.73 0.15
C LYS A 58 -3.65 2.44 -1.13
N ILE A 59 -3.55 3.76 -1.15
CA ILE A 59 -3.90 4.57 -2.32
C ILE A 59 -3.04 4.15 -3.52
N SER A 60 -1.73 3.99 -3.32
CA SER A 60 -0.84 3.61 -4.40
C SER A 60 -1.13 2.22 -4.94
N ALA A 61 -1.46 1.27 -4.07
CA ALA A 61 -1.82 -0.08 -4.47
C ALA A 61 -3.10 -0.07 -5.32
N CYS A 62 -4.12 0.69 -4.89
CA CYS A 62 -5.37 0.84 -5.64
C CYS A 62 -5.13 1.51 -6.99
N ARG A 63 -4.34 2.59 -7.01
CA ARG A 63 -4.03 3.32 -8.25
C ARG A 63 -3.25 2.43 -9.22
N GLN A 64 -2.27 1.69 -8.73
CA GLN A 64 -1.48 0.79 -9.57
C GLN A 64 -2.34 -0.32 -10.16
N GLY A 65 -3.19 -0.95 -9.37
CA GLY A 65 -4.11 -1.96 -9.85
C GLY A 65 -5.06 -1.42 -10.91
N ALA A 66 -5.61 -0.23 -10.69
CA ALA A 66 -6.49 0.44 -11.64
C ALA A 66 -5.74 0.79 -12.93
N ARG A 67 -4.50 1.30 -12.83
CA ARG A 67 -3.67 1.61 -13.99
C ARG A 67 -3.45 0.37 -14.86
N GLU A 68 -3.09 -0.75 -14.26
CA GLU A 68 -2.86 -1.99 -14.99
C GLU A 68 -4.14 -2.46 -15.71
N ALA A 69 -5.27 -2.42 -15.01
CA ALA A 69 -6.55 -2.84 -15.58
C ALA A 69 -6.97 -1.93 -16.75
N TRP A 70 -6.91 -0.60 -16.55
CA TRP A 70 -7.27 0.36 -17.59
C TRP A 70 -6.28 0.33 -18.76
N ALA A 71 -4.99 0.12 -18.50
CA ALA A 71 -3.99 -0.02 -19.55
C ALA A 71 -4.30 -1.24 -20.43
N MET A 72 -4.69 -2.35 -19.82
CA MET A 72 -5.07 -3.56 -20.55
C MET A 72 -6.29 -3.31 -21.42
N VAL A 73 -7.31 -2.63 -20.91
CA VAL A 73 -8.48 -2.22 -21.69
C VAL A 73 -8.07 -1.37 -22.89
N LYS A 74 -7.20 -0.39 -22.65
CA LYS A 74 -6.76 0.56 -23.70
C LYS A 74 -5.93 -0.11 -24.79
N THR A 75 -5.10 -1.10 -24.43
CA THR A 75 -4.30 -1.83 -25.41
C THR A 75 -5.18 -2.71 -26.33
N ARG A 76 -6.25 -3.26 -25.78
CA ARG A 76 -7.14 -4.16 -26.52
C ARG A 76 -8.23 -3.40 -27.27
N TYR A 77 -8.77 -2.35 -26.68
CA TYR A 77 -9.85 -1.54 -27.24
C TYR A 77 -9.37 -0.09 -27.42
N LYS A 78 -8.71 0.17 -28.52
CA LYS A 78 -8.04 1.45 -28.77
C LYS A 78 -8.99 2.66 -28.77
N LYS A 79 -10.27 2.42 -29.08
CA LYS A 79 -11.29 3.48 -29.10
C LYS A 79 -11.94 3.69 -27.72
N ALA A 80 -11.66 2.82 -26.75
CA ALA A 80 -12.18 3.01 -25.39
C ALA A 80 -11.57 4.28 -24.76
N ASP A 81 -12.40 4.99 -24.02
CA ASP A 81 -11.98 6.18 -23.27
C ASP A 81 -12.07 5.88 -21.78
N PRO A 82 -10.98 5.40 -21.16
CA PRO A 82 -10.99 5.07 -19.74
C PRO A 82 -11.34 6.25 -18.85
N ASN A 83 -10.92 7.47 -19.22
CA ASN A 83 -11.21 8.66 -18.44
C ASN A 83 -12.71 8.91 -18.35
N HIS A 84 -13.40 8.83 -19.50
CA HIS A 84 -14.85 9.00 -19.54
C HIS A 84 -15.57 7.89 -18.79
N MET A 85 -15.14 6.63 -18.98
CA MET A 85 -15.72 5.48 -18.30
C MET A 85 -15.60 5.59 -16.78
N ALA A 86 -14.44 6.03 -16.28
CA ALA A 86 -14.22 6.22 -14.86
C ALA A 86 -15.03 7.39 -14.30
N GLU A 87 -15.18 8.45 -15.07
CA GLU A 87 -15.96 9.62 -14.67
C GLU A 87 -17.46 9.33 -14.57
N VAL A 88 -17.98 8.61 -15.57
CA VAL A 88 -19.41 8.23 -15.61
C VAL A 88 -19.72 7.19 -14.53
N GLY A 89 -18.76 6.30 -14.27
CA GLY A 89 -18.96 5.25 -13.29
C GLY A 89 -19.71 4.03 -13.84
N PRO A 90 -20.15 3.12 -12.98
CA PRO A 90 -20.78 1.87 -13.39
C PRO A 90 -22.24 2.10 -13.82
N VAL A 91 -22.45 2.15 -15.13
CA VAL A 91 -23.79 2.30 -15.70
C VAL A 91 -24.06 1.17 -16.70
N GLY A 92 -25.33 0.74 -16.78
CA GLY A 92 -25.77 -0.22 -17.76
C GLY A 92 -26.11 0.43 -19.10
N PRO A 93 -26.53 -0.39 -20.10
CA PRO A 93 -26.89 0.11 -21.42
C PRO A 93 -28.06 1.13 -21.40
N ASP A 94 -28.88 1.08 -20.36
CA ASP A 94 -30.01 2.01 -20.17
C ASP A 94 -29.60 3.33 -19.48
N GLY A 95 -28.29 3.50 -19.19
CA GLY A 95 -27.77 4.67 -18.52
C GLY A 95 -27.99 4.70 -17.01
N LYS A 96 -28.57 3.66 -16.43
CA LYS A 96 -28.80 3.57 -14.98
C LYS A 96 -27.60 3.00 -14.28
N GLU A 97 -27.33 3.49 -13.07
CA GLU A 97 -26.24 3.02 -12.24
C GLU A 97 -26.43 1.55 -11.87
N ILE A 98 -25.36 0.76 -12.01
CA ILE A 98 -25.33 -0.65 -11.62
C ILE A 98 -24.26 -0.81 -10.52
N PRO A 99 -24.60 -1.45 -9.39
CA PRO A 99 -23.56 -1.76 -8.39
C PRO A 99 -22.48 -2.65 -8.98
N VAL A 100 -21.20 -2.24 -8.88
CA VAL A 100 -20.08 -3.01 -9.44
C VAL A 100 -19.97 -4.40 -8.81
N SER A 101 -20.48 -4.56 -7.59
CA SER A 101 -20.48 -5.85 -6.88
C SER A 101 -21.23 -6.95 -7.65
N LEU A 102 -22.19 -6.58 -8.50
CA LEU A 102 -22.94 -7.56 -9.30
C LEU A 102 -22.06 -8.29 -10.32
N VAL A 103 -20.93 -7.70 -10.70
CA VAL A 103 -20.02 -8.30 -11.70
C VAL A 103 -18.71 -8.79 -11.06
N TYR A 104 -18.55 -8.71 -9.74
CA TYR A 104 -17.31 -9.14 -9.07
C TYR A 104 -16.96 -10.59 -9.40
N GLY A 105 -17.93 -11.49 -9.40
CA GLY A 105 -17.67 -12.90 -9.72
C GLY A 105 -17.14 -13.11 -11.13
N GLN A 106 -17.52 -12.23 -12.06
CA GLN A 106 -17.09 -12.34 -13.47
C GLN A 106 -15.65 -11.85 -13.67
N VAL A 107 -15.15 -10.97 -12.80
CA VAL A 107 -13.81 -10.38 -12.93
C VAL A 107 -12.82 -10.91 -11.90
N GLU A 108 -13.25 -11.82 -11.03
CA GLU A 108 -12.42 -12.31 -9.92
C GLU A 108 -11.13 -12.97 -10.41
N LEU A 109 -11.21 -13.81 -11.43
CA LEU A 109 -10.03 -14.49 -11.97
C LEU A 109 -9.07 -13.49 -12.62
N ALA A 110 -9.61 -12.53 -13.37
CA ALA A 110 -8.82 -11.47 -13.98
C ALA A 110 -8.11 -10.63 -12.93
N ALA A 111 -8.80 -10.31 -11.83
CA ALA A 111 -8.21 -9.56 -10.71
C ALA A 111 -7.06 -10.34 -10.07
N LYS A 112 -7.20 -11.65 -9.90
CA LYS A 112 -6.14 -12.50 -9.36
C LYS A 112 -4.91 -12.54 -10.26
N PHE A 113 -5.10 -12.61 -11.57
CA PHE A 113 -3.97 -12.56 -12.51
C PHE A 113 -3.29 -11.20 -12.48
N SER A 114 -4.06 -10.12 -12.44
CA SER A 114 -3.52 -8.76 -12.43
C SER A 114 -2.70 -8.47 -11.17
N GLN A 115 -3.08 -9.02 -10.00
CA GLN A 115 -2.35 -8.78 -8.77
C GLN A 115 -0.93 -9.33 -8.80
N GLN A 116 -0.67 -10.38 -9.59
CA GLN A 116 0.65 -11.00 -9.68
C GLN A 116 1.68 -10.07 -10.32
N ASP A 117 1.23 -9.20 -11.20
CA ASP A 117 2.08 -8.27 -11.92
C ASP A 117 2.06 -6.86 -11.31
N CYS A 118 1.27 -6.67 -10.25
CA CYS A 118 1.11 -5.38 -9.61
C CYS A 118 2.32 -5.09 -8.72
N LYS A 119 3.09 -4.06 -9.06
CA LYS A 119 4.27 -3.63 -8.31
C LYS A 119 4.08 -2.20 -7.83
N LEU A 120 4.52 -1.94 -6.59
CA LEU A 120 4.50 -0.60 -6.02
C LEU A 120 5.77 0.18 -6.40
N ASP A 121 6.05 0.39 -7.65
CA ASP A 121 7.24 1.07 -8.13
C ASP A 121 7.49 2.40 -7.38
N ASN A 122 7.77 3.48 -8.08
CA ASN A 122 7.93 4.81 -7.50
C ASN A 122 6.60 5.52 -7.28
N LEU A 123 5.49 4.85 -7.53
CA LEU A 123 4.15 5.45 -7.44
C LEU A 123 3.85 5.94 -6.03
N LEU A 124 4.27 5.18 -5.02
CA LEU A 124 4.06 5.56 -3.62
C LEU A 124 4.72 6.90 -3.28
N ASP A 125 5.95 7.10 -3.74
CA ASP A 125 6.67 8.36 -3.48
C ASP A 125 5.99 9.54 -4.20
N GLY A 126 5.53 9.34 -5.42
CA GLY A 126 4.79 10.35 -6.17
C GLY A 126 3.47 10.72 -5.51
N ILE A 127 2.76 9.75 -4.96
CA ILE A 127 1.51 9.99 -4.23
C ILE A 127 1.77 10.75 -2.93
N GLU A 128 2.85 10.42 -2.23
CA GLU A 128 3.24 11.13 -1.02
C GLU A 128 3.52 12.61 -1.33
N GLU A 129 4.21 12.88 -2.44
CA GLU A 129 4.48 14.23 -2.89
C GLU A 129 3.19 14.99 -3.22
N GLU A 130 2.27 14.38 -3.99
CA GLU A 130 0.96 14.95 -4.30
C GLU A 130 0.20 15.31 -3.02
N TYR A 131 0.18 14.39 -2.05
CA TYR A 131 -0.52 14.58 -0.80
C TYR A 131 0.05 15.75 0.00
N SER A 132 1.38 15.86 0.05
CA SER A 132 2.05 16.97 0.73
C SER A 132 1.72 18.32 0.11
N GLN A 133 1.57 18.38 -1.21
CA GLN A 133 1.25 19.62 -1.93
C GLN A 133 -0.21 20.05 -1.74
N SER A 134 -1.12 19.11 -1.47
CA SER A 134 -2.54 19.42 -1.32
C SER A 134 -2.92 19.87 0.11
N ILE A 135 -1.99 19.83 1.05
CA ILE A 135 -2.16 20.36 2.39
C ILE A 135 -1.61 21.80 2.43
#